data_c7a87bcf06606f84e85a9ba2263b7e5f
#
_entry.id   c7a87bcf06606f84e85a9ba2263b7e5f
#
_cell.length_a   1.000
_cell.length_b   1.000
_cell.length_c   1.000
_cell.angle_alpha   90.00
_cell.angle_beta   90.00
_cell.angle_gamma   90.00
#
_symmetry.space_group_name_H-M   'P 1'
#
loop_
_entity.id
_entity.type
_entity.pdbx_description
1 polymer ?
#
loop_
_entity_poly.entity_id
_entity_poly.type
_entity_poly.pdbx_seq_one_letter_code
_entity_poly.pdbx_strand_id
1 'polypeptide(L)'
;MPDPPVGDSNLVIRPTSPLFRQPLPIAHQRTCQHPANHLNCLTAKEWVKAQVGVWQCSYEKRDIRNKDLHPATFPIALAKRVIELFTHTGELVVDPFVGSGTTLIAAHDLRRNAVGFDLQAAYVDLCENRLLSLKSEDSSPERAEQIVIQDDARAISHYLAPESIGLIWTSPPYANLLNRQRQNKSRRSQDRKNSQLGKVEQYSQDHRDLGTLTVEKYSHELGSIFAALLPLLRPKGHCVINVPDMWWQNQRITIHIAVVEELRKRGFELRNIIIWDRTNIVNRKGIFGWPANYITMGVTYEYLLDFWRPPNIALWQEGIH
;
A
#
# COMPACT_ATOMS: atom_id res chain seq x y z
N MET A 1 -40.24 -22.92 4.30
CA MET A 1 -38.82 -23.14 4.02
C MET A 1 -38.10 -22.19 4.94
N PRO A 2 -37.18 -22.63 5.81
CA PRO A 2 -36.41 -21.71 6.60
C PRO A 2 -35.45 -20.93 5.70
N ASP A 3 -35.33 -19.62 5.96
CA ASP A 3 -34.38 -18.75 5.30
C ASP A 3 -32.98 -19.35 5.43
N PRO A 4 -32.14 -19.22 4.38
CA PRO A 4 -30.75 -19.65 4.49
C PRO A 4 -30.07 -18.84 5.61
N PRO A 5 -29.16 -19.44 6.37
CA PRO A 5 -28.45 -18.72 7.42
C PRO A 5 -27.70 -17.56 6.79
N VAL A 6 -27.91 -16.36 7.33
CA VAL A 6 -27.05 -15.19 7.11
C VAL A 6 -25.72 -15.56 7.78
N GLY A 7 -24.89 -16.26 7.02
CA GLY A 7 -23.64 -16.80 7.46
C GLY A 7 -22.52 -16.31 6.57
N ASP A 8 -21.45 -15.91 7.20
CA ASP A 8 -20.09 -15.71 6.71
C ASP A 8 -19.94 -14.69 5.57
N SER A 9 -19.65 -13.45 6.00
CA SER A 9 -19.01 -12.48 5.13
C SER A 9 -17.82 -13.16 4.45
N ASN A 10 -17.93 -13.41 3.11
CA ASN A 10 -16.84 -13.94 2.30
C ASN A 10 -15.66 -12.96 2.38
N LEU A 11 -14.74 -13.19 3.31
CA LEU A 11 -13.52 -12.37 3.46
C LEU A 11 -12.63 -12.43 2.23
N VAL A 12 -12.75 -13.53 1.47
CA VAL A 12 -11.86 -13.81 0.34
C VAL A 12 -12.67 -14.11 -0.90
N ILE A 13 -12.30 -13.45 -1.99
CA ILE A 13 -12.85 -13.71 -3.33
C ILE A 13 -11.73 -14.22 -4.21
N ARG A 14 -11.97 -15.38 -4.85
CA ARG A 14 -11.03 -16.00 -5.79
C ARG A 14 -11.79 -16.33 -7.09
N PRO A 15 -11.85 -15.42 -8.05
CA PRO A 15 -12.52 -15.69 -9.29
C PRO A 15 -11.78 -16.79 -10.07
N THR A 16 -12.48 -17.84 -10.45
CA THR A 16 -11.91 -18.94 -11.24
C THR A 16 -11.67 -18.56 -12.69
N SER A 17 -12.28 -17.46 -13.15
CA SER A 17 -12.09 -16.89 -14.47
C SER A 17 -12.51 -15.40 -14.46
N PRO A 18 -12.04 -14.58 -15.44
CA PRO A 18 -12.47 -13.19 -15.59
C PRO A 18 -13.98 -13.00 -15.71
N LEU A 19 -14.71 -14.03 -16.18
CA LEU A 19 -16.19 -14.00 -16.32
C LEU A 19 -16.94 -14.00 -14.97
N PHE A 20 -16.25 -14.38 -13.88
CA PHE A 20 -16.84 -14.42 -12.53
C PHE A 20 -16.51 -13.16 -11.69
N ARG A 21 -15.90 -12.14 -12.29
CA ARG A 21 -15.74 -10.84 -11.64
C ARG A 21 -17.07 -10.14 -11.51
N GLN A 22 -17.41 -9.71 -10.31
CA GLN A 22 -18.71 -9.08 -10.04
C GLN A 22 -18.52 -7.86 -9.14
N PRO A 23 -19.33 -6.80 -9.30
CA PRO A 23 -19.35 -5.66 -8.39
C PRO A 23 -19.62 -6.09 -6.95
N LEU A 24 -18.86 -5.53 -6.02
CA LEU A 24 -19.00 -5.77 -4.59
C LEU A 24 -20.05 -4.83 -3.99
N PRO A 25 -20.99 -5.34 -3.19
CA PRO A 25 -21.94 -4.51 -2.45
C PRO A 25 -21.32 -3.91 -1.19
N ILE A 26 -20.06 -3.40 -1.27
CA ILE A 26 -19.37 -2.86 -0.12
C ILE A 26 -19.80 -1.42 0.16
N ALA A 27 -20.07 -1.11 1.42
CA ALA A 27 -20.39 0.25 1.84
C ALA A 27 -19.14 1.15 1.71
N HIS A 28 -19.34 2.40 1.28
CA HIS A 28 -18.26 3.34 1.01
C HIS A 28 -18.54 4.78 1.51
N GLN A 29 -19.69 4.98 2.14
CA GLN A 29 -20.08 6.28 2.67
C GLN A 29 -19.66 6.42 4.13
N ARG A 30 -19.32 7.64 4.54
CA ARG A 30 -19.01 7.93 5.94
C ARG A 30 -20.20 7.63 6.84
N THR A 31 -19.92 7.04 7.99
CA THR A 31 -20.92 6.74 9.03
C THR A 31 -20.83 7.70 10.23
N CYS A 32 -19.76 8.47 10.33
CA CYS A 32 -19.55 9.43 11.43
C CYS A 32 -20.27 10.75 11.18
N GLN A 33 -20.66 11.40 12.29
CA GLN A 33 -21.17 12.77 12.32
C GLN A 33 -20.22 13.61 13.16
N HIS A 34 -19.44 14.46 12.52
CA HIS A 34 -18.50 15.34 13.20
C HIS A 34 -18.86 16.82 12.99
N PRO A 35 -18.57 17.68 13.99
CA PRO A 35 -18.72 19.14 13.85
C PRO A 35 -17.90 19.69 12.69
N ALA A 36 -18.26 20.88 12.22
CA ALA A 36 -17.59 21.54 11.09
C ALA A 36 -16.09 21.85 11.33
N ASN A 37 -15.64 21.87 12.60
CA ASN A 37 -14.24 22.07 12.96
C ASN A 37 -13.40 20.79 12.97
N HIS A 38 -13.98 19.66 12.56
CA HIS A 38 -13.25 18.42 12.34
C HIS A 38 -12.79 18.29 10.88
N LEU A 39 -11.59 17.76 10.70
CA LEU A 39 -11.09 17.37 9.39
C LEU A 39 -11.02 15.84 9.35
N ASN A 40 -11.77 15.24 8.47
CA ASN A 40 -12.07 13.81 8.54
C ASN A 40 -12.64 13.47 9.94
N CYS A 41 -12.08 12.49 10.64
CA CYS A 41 -12.50 12.19 12.02
C CYS A 41 -11.58 12.84 13.07
N LEU A 42 -10.71 13.77 12.69
CA LEU A 42 -9.75 14.42 13.56
C LEU A 42 -10.26 15.80 14.01
N THR A 43 -10.07 16.10 15.29
CA THR A 43 -10.23 17.47 15.79
C THR A 43 -9.19 18.40 15.16
N ALA A 44 -9.44 19.70 15.13
CA ALA A 44 -8.47 20.68 14.64
C ALA A 44 -7.09 20.57 15.33
N LYS A 45 -7.08 20.27 16.63
CA LYS A 45 -5.84 20.09 17.42
C LYS A 45 -5.06 18.84 16.99
N GLU A 46 -5.74 17.73 16.72
CA GLU A 46 -5.12 16.50 16.24
C GLU A 46 -4.60 16.68 14.82
N TRP A 47 -5.38 17.32 13.97
CA TRP A 47 -4.96 17.66 12.61
C TRP A 47 -3.69 18.50 12.57
N VAL A 48 -3.62 19.58 13.34
CA VAL A 48 -2.42 20.43 13.40
C VAL A 48 -1.19 19.65 13.82
N LYS A 49 -1.31 18.70 14.76
CA LYS A 49 -0.21 17.83 15.17
C LYS A 49 0.19 16.83 14.10
N ALA A 50 -0.75 16.41 13.27
CA ALA A 50 -0.53 15.42 12.24
C ALA A 50 0.11 15.98 10.95
N GLN A 51 0.09 17.31 10.74
CA GLN A 51 0.56 17.99 9.53
C GLN A 51 2.08 17.95 9.28
N VAL A 52 2.86 17.34 10.17
CA VAL A 52 4.30 17.23 9.98
C VAL A 52 4.65 16.33 8.80
N GLY A 53 5.60 16.76 7.98
CA GLY A 53 6.01 16.04 6.76
C GLY A 53 7.04 14.92 6.98
N VAL A 54 7.47 14.65 8.22
CA VAL A 54 8.41 13.57 8.54
C VAL A 54 7.82 12.73 9.65
N TRP A 55 7.66 11.42 9.37
CA TRP A 55 7.01 10.48 10.27
C TRP A 55 7.96 9.37 10.70
N GLN A 56 7.92 9.01 11.97
CA GLN A 56 8.51 7.78 12.50
C GLN A 56 7.37 6.88 13.00
N CYS A 57 7.37 5.63 12.55
CA CYS A 57 6.43 4.61 12.99
C CYS A 57 7.20 3.35 13.37
N SER A 58 6.79 2.71 14.45
CA SER A 58 7.38 1.47 14.94
C SER A 58 6.45 0.29 14.64
N TYR A 59 7.03 -0.91 14.52
CA TYR A 59 6.25 -2.13 14.42
C TYR A 59 5.55 -2.43 15.75
N GLU A 60 4.29 -2.84 15.67
CA GLU A 60 3.48 -3.34 16.78
C GLU A 60 3.66 -4.85 16.96
N LYS A 61 3.12 -5.41 18.07
CA LYS A 61 3.17 -6.87 18.30
C LYS A 61 2.39 -7.68 17.25
N ARG A 62 1.37 -7.07 16.64
CA ARG A 62 0.53 -7.68 15.60
C ARG A 62 1.12 -7.57 14.18
N ASP A 63 2.17 -6.78 14.00
CA ASP A 63 2.89 -6.74 12.73
C ASP A 63 3.54 -8.10 12.44
N ILE A 64 3.69 -8.43 11.16
CA ILE A 64 4.33 -9.68 10.79
C ILE A 64 5.77 -9.67 11.25
N ARG A 65 6.11 -10.57 12.17
CA ARG A 65 7.46 -10.71 12.72
C ARG A 65 8.37 -11.54 11.82
N ASN A 66 7.83 -12.47 11.07
CA ASN A 66 8.56 -13.35 10.17
C ASN A 66 8.66 -12.72 8.79
N LYS A 67 9.78 -12.04 8.55
CA LYS A 67 10.09 -11.44 7.23
C LYS A 67 10.21 -12.48 6.11
N ASP A 68 10.33 -13.74 6.46
CA ASP A 68 10.38 -14.85 5.52
C ASP A 68 9.03 -15.12 4.83
N LEU A 69 7.92 -14.72 5.47
CA LEU A 69 6.57 -14.88 4.92
C LEU A 69 6.17 -13.72 3.97
N HIS A 70 6.68 -12.52 4.22
CA HIS A 70 6.47 -11.37 3.33
C HIS A 70 7.65 -10.39 3.47
N PRO A 71 8.46 -10.19 2.39
CA PRO A 71 9.73 -9.48 2.47
C PRO A 71 9.61 -7.97 2.67
N ALA A 72 8.47 -7.36 2.36
CA ALA A 72 8.26 -5.92 2.38
C ALA A 72 6.95 -5.56 3.08
N THR A 73 6.98 -5.43 4.41
CA THR A 73 5.85 -4.96 5.20
C THR A 73 6.15 -3.59 5.80
N PHE A 74 5.16 -2.71 5.81
CA PHE A 74 5.18 -1.48 6.60
C PHE A 74 4.42 -1.68 7.93
N PRO A 75 4.70 -0.86 8.97
CA PRO A 75 3.99 -0.95 10.25
C PRO A 75 2.49 -0.65 10.13
N ILE A 76 1.66 -1.36 10.90
CA ILE A 76 0.23 -1.04 11.04
C ILE A 76 0.03 0.43 11.46
N ALA A 77 0.88 0.92 12.36
CA ALA A 77 0.86 2.32 12.82
C ALA A 77 1.01 3.33 11.67
N LEU A 78 1.81 3.01 10.63
CA LEU A 78 1.95 3.86 9.45
C LEU A 78 0.65 3.89 8.64
N ALA A 79 0.07 2.71 8.38
CA ALA A 79 -1.19 2.59 7.64
C ALA A 79 -2.34 3.31 8.38
N LYS A 80 -2.44 3.13 9.70
CA LYS A 80 -3.43 3.84 10.52
C LYS A 80 -3.34 5.33 10.37
N ARG A 81 -2.12 5.89 10.46
CA ARG A 81 -1.91 7.33 10.34
C ARG A 81 -2.34 7.87 8.98
N VAL A 82 -2.05 7.15 7.89
CA VAL A 82 -2.52 7.54 6.55
C VAL A 82 -4.04 7.48 6.49
N ILE A 83 -4.65 6.37 6.92
CA ILE A 83 -6.10 6.18 6.85
C ILE A 83 -6.85 7.25 7.67
N GLU A 84 -6.40 7.55 8.88
CA GLU A 84 -7.01 8.59 9.74
C GLU A 84 -6.97 9.98 9.11
N LEU A 85 -5.85 10.33 8.47
CA LEU A 85 -5.66 11.64 7.84
C LEU A 85 -6.57 11.86 6.64
N PHE A 86 -6.82 10.82 5.84
CA PHE A 86 -7.43 10.97 4.53
C PHE A 86 -8.84 10.39 4.42
N THR A 87 -9.39 9.78 5.48
CA THR A 87 -10.73 9.17 5.45
C THR A 87 -11.57 9.46 6.67
N HIS A 88 -12.89 9.38 6.49
CA HIS A 88 -13.87 9.25 7.56
C HIS A 88 -14.13 7.78 7.93
N THR A 89 -14.64 7.54 9.13
CA THR A 89 -15.21 6.24 9.52
C THR A 89 -16.30 5.81 8.51
N GLY A 90 -16.28 4.54 8.11
CA GLY A 90 -17.20 3.96 7.13
C GLY A 90 -16.79 4.15 5.66
N GLU A 91 -15.86 5.05 5.34
CA GLU A 91 -15.36 5.20 3.97
C GLU A 91 -14.54 4.00 3.52
N LEU A 92 -14.46 3.80 2.20
CA LEU A 92 -13.74 2.67 1.59
C LEU A 92 -12.26 3.02 1.36
N VAL A 93 -11.39 2.17 1.89
CA VAL A 93 -9.94 2.15 1.64
C VAL A 93 -9.60 1.01 0.68
N VAL A 94 -8.78 1.26 -0.33
CA VAL A 94 -8.37 0.25 -1.30
C VAL A 94 -6.85 0.12 -1.34
N ASP A 95 -6.37 -1.12 -1.30
CA ASP A 95 -4.97 -1.47 -1.49
C ASP A 95 -4.82 -2.42 -2.68
N PRO A 96 -4.38 -1.93 -3.85
CA PRO A 96 -4.23 -2.76 -5.05
C PRO A 96 -3.07 -3.77 -4.97
N PHE A 97 -2.22 -3.71 -3.93
CA PHE A 97 -1.09 -4.61 -3.71
C PHE A 97 -1.00 -5.00 -2.24
N VAL A 98 -2.08 -5.60 -1.73
CA VAL A 98 -2.36 -5.75 -0.30
C VAL A 98 -1.36 -6.64 0.46
N GLY A 99 -0.68 -7.54 -0.25
CA GLY A 99 0.27 -8.46 0.35
C GLY A 99 -0.30 -9.18 1.56
N SER A 100 0.34 -9.01 2.71
CA SER A 100 -0.07 -9.63 3.98
C SER A 100 -1.26 -8.96 4.68
N GLY A 101 -1.91 -7.95 4.08
CA GLY A 101 -3.14 -7.34 4.61
C GLY A 101 -2.96 -6.26 5.67
N THR A 102 -1.79 -5.66 5.80
CA THR A 102 -1.54 -4.61 6.81
C THR A 102 -2.50 -3.43 6.68
N THR A 103 -2.83 -3.01 5.45
CA THR A 103 -3.82 -1.97 5.16
C THR A 103 -5.20 -2.34 5.67
N LEU A 104 -5.65 -3.57 5.42
CA LEU A 104 -6.97 -4.05 5.82
C LEU A 104 -7.10 -4.13 7.34
N ILE A 105 -6.04 -4.58 8.03
CA ILE A 105 -5.97 -4.60 9.49
C ILE A 105 -6.08 -3.19 10.08
N ALA A 106 -5.34 -2.24 9.51
CA ALA A 106 -5.39 -0.85 9.95
C ALA A 106 -6.77 -0.22 9.71
N ALA A 107 -7.40 -0.52 8.57
CA ALA A 107 -8.75 -0.06 8.24
C ALA A 107 -9.79 -0.65 9.20
N HIS A 108 -9.70 -1.95 9.52
CA HIS A 108 -10.54 -2.61 10.52
C HIS A 108 -10.48 -1.91 11.87
N ASP A 109 -9.28 -1.70 12.41
CA ASP A 109 -9.06 -1.05 13.70
C ASP A 109 -9.67 0.36 13.76
N LEU A 110 -9.72 1.03 12.61
CA LEU A 110 -10.23 2.39 12.46
C LEU A 110 -11.70 2.45 12.00
N ARG A 111 -12.37 1.30 11.85
CA ARG A 111 -13.74 1.19 11.36
C ARG A 111 -13.94 1.80 9.96
N ARG A 112 -12.99 1.56 9.07
CA ARG A 112 -13.11 1.84 7.64
C ARG A 112 -13.33 0.55 6.89
N ASN A 113 -14.19 0.56 5.88
CA ASN A 113 -14.31 -0.56 4.97
C ASN A 113 -13.03 -0.65 4.11
N ALA A 114 -12.62 -1.86 3.75
CA ALA A 114 -11.41 -2.02 2.95
C ALA A 114 -11.48 -3.18 1.97
N VAL A 115 -10.90 -2.96 0.80
CA VAL A 115 -10.70 -4.00 -0.23
C VAL A 115 -9.23 -4.04 -0.62
N GLY A 116 -8.65 -5.23 -0.61
CA GLY A 116 -7.27 -5.47 -1.01
C GLY A 116 -7.17 -6.46 -2.15
N PHE A 117 -6.19 -6.28 -3.03
CA PHE A 117 -5.91 -7.17 -4.15
C PHE A 117 -4.50 -7.72 -4.06
N ASP A 118 -4.32 -8.98 -4.38
CA ASP A 118 -3.01 -9.60 -4.60
C ASP A 118 -3.10 -10.72 -5.64
N LEU A 119 -2.05 -10.86 -6.45
CA LEU A 119 -1.93 -11.94 -7.44
C LEU A 119 -1.64 -13.29 -6.79
N GLN A 120 -0.95 -13.30 -5.66
CA GLN A 120 -0.40 -14.51 -5.06
C GLN A 120 -1.35 -15.10 -4.03
N ALA A 121 -1.78 -16.36 -4.26
CA ALA A 121 -2.62 -17.09 -3.33
C ALA A 121 -2.04 -17.12 -1.91
N ALA A 122 -0.73 -17.31 -1.77
CA ALA A 122 -0.06 -17.38 -0.47
C ALA A 122 -0.19 -16.08 0.35
N TYR A 123 -0.16 -14.92 -0.31
CA TYR A 123 -0.38 -13.64 0.38
C TYR A 123 -1.84 -13.41 0.72
N VAL A 124 -2.74 -13.82 -0.16
CA VAL A 124 -4.19 -13.78 0.10
C VAL A 124 -4.53 -14.67 1.30
N ASP A 125 -4.00 -15.91 1.35
CA ASP A 125 -4.18 -16.83 2.50
C ASP A 125 -3.64 -16.23 3.80
N LEU A 126 -2.47 -15.60 3.73
CA LEU A 126 -1.85 -14.94 4.88
C LEU A 126 -2.71 -13.76 5.37
N CYS A 127 -3.22 -12.94 4.45
CA CYS A 127 -4.12 -11.83 4.74
C CYS A 127 -5.41 -12.34 5.40
N GLU A 128 -6.04 -13.36 4.82
CA GLU A 128 -7.26 -14.00 5.35
C GLU A 128 -7.07 -14.47 6.78
N ASN A 129 -6.02 -15.23 7.05
CA ASN A 129 -5.72 -15.75 8.38
C ASN A 129 -5.57 -14.64 9.43
N ARG A 130 -4.93 -13.53 9.04
CA ARG A 130 -4.78 -12.36 9.91
C ARG A 130 -6.12 -11.67 10.19
N LEU A 131 -6.98 -11.52 9.17
CA LEU A 131 -8.31 -10.93 9.32
C LEU A 131 -9.25 -11.82 10.16
N LEU A 132 -9.20 -13.14 10.00
CA LEU A 132 -9.98 -14.09 10.81
C LEU A 132 -9.59 -13.97 12.28
N SER A 133 -8.29 -13.86 12.58
CA SER A 133 -7.82 -13.67 13.95
C SER A 133 -8.37 -12.39 14.59
N LEU A 134 -8.43 -11.29 13.84
CA LEU A 134 -9.01 -10.03 14.32
C LEU A 134 -10.52 -10.14 14.57
N LYS A 135 -11.26 -10.76 13.65
CA LYS A 135 -12.72 -10.88 13.77
C LYS A 135 -13.14 -11.75 14.96
N SER A 136 -12.31 -12.71 15.36
CA SER A 136 -12.58 -13.54 16.55
C SER A 136 -12.43 -12.75 17.86
N GLU A 137 -11.64 -11.69 17.87
CA GLU A 137 -11.40 -10.82 19.03
C GLU A 137 -12.36 -9.62 19.09
N ASP A 138 -12.98 -9.25 17.97
CA ASP A 138 -13.86 -8.08 17.87
C ASP A 138 -15.32 -8.46 18.15
N SER A 139 -15.83 -8.00 19.28
CA SER A 139 -17.24 -8.12 19.68
C SER A 139 -18.09 -6.88 19.35
N SER A 140 -17.57 -5.92 18.61
CA SER A 140 -18.28 -4.69 18.28
C SER A 140 -19.48 -4.94 17.37
N PRO A 141 -20.65 -4.31 17.64
CA PRO A 141 -21.81 -4.40 16.76
C PRO A 141 -21.63 -3.64 15.44
N GLU A 142 -20.77 -2.63 15.41
CA GLU A 142 -20.46 -1.84 14.20
C GLU A 142 -19.19 -2.35 13.55
N ARG A 143 -19.32 -3.38 12.72
CA ARG A 143 -18.19 -3.96 12.01
C ARG A 143 -17.98 -3.29 10.66
N ALA A 144 -16.79 -2.80 10.43
CA ALA A 144 -16.33 -2.47 9.09
C ALA A 144 -16.01 -3.77 8.31
N GLU A 145 -16.25 -3.74 7.02
CA GLU A 145 -16.06 -4.89 6.15
C GLU A 145 -14.66 -4.87 5.53
N GLN A 146 -13.95 -5.98 5.60
CA GLN A 146 -12.66 -6.18 4.95
C GLN A 146 -12.73 -7.37 4.02
N ILE A 147 -12.37 -7.14 2.74
CA ILE A 147 -12.39 -8.14 1.69
C ILE A 147 -11.01 -8.19 1.03
N VAL A 148 -10.47 -9.40 0.87
CA VAL A 148 -9.26 -9.62 0.06
C VAL A 148 -9.64 -10.39 -1.21
N ILE A 149 -9.10 -9.97 -2.35
CA ILE A 149 -9.40 -10.53 -3.67
C ILE A 149 -8.10 -11.05 -4.28
N GLN A 150 -8.10 -12.33 -4.65
CA GLN A 150 -7.01 -12.90 -5.43
C GLN A 150 -7.23 -12.59 -6.91
N ASP A 151 -6.80 -11.42 -7.34
CA ASP A 151 -6.87 -11.02 -8.75
C ASP A 151 -5.82 -9.96 -9.07
N ASP A 152 -5.66 -9.68 -10.35
CA ASP A 152 -4.80 -8.61 -10.85
C ASP A 152 -5.40 -7.23 -10.52
N ALA A 153 -4.58 -6.31 -10.03
CA ALA A 153 -4.96 -4.94 -9.75
C ALA A 153 -5.57 -4.20 -10.97
N ARG A 154 -5.25 -4.63 -12.18
CA ARG A 154 -5.85 -4.12 -13.43
C ARG A 154 -7.34 -4.43 -13.54
N ALA A 155 -7.84 -5.39 -12.78
CA ALA A 155 -9.24 -5.82 -12.79
C ALA A 155 -10.13 -5.09 -11.77
N ILE A 156 -9.60 -4.18 -10.96
CA ILE A 156 -10.30 -3.53 -9.84
C ILE A 156 -11.63 -2.88 -10.28
N SER A 157 -11.68 -2.31 -11.48
CA SER A 157 -12.90 -1.68 -12.02
C SER A 157 -14.09 -2.64 -12.23
N HIS A 158 -13.85 -3.95 -12.22
CA HIS A 158 -14.94 -4.94 -12.26
C HIS A 158 -15.60 -5.17 -10.89
N TYR A 159 -14.94 -4.76 -9.82
CA TYR A 159 -15.36 -5.01 -8.45
C TYR A 159 -15.90 -3.77 -7.74
N LEU A 160 -15.43 -2.59 -8.11
CA LEU A 160 -15.72 -1.35 -7.40
C LEU A 160 -16.45 -0.36 -8.31
N ALA A 161 -17.45 0.32 -7.74
CA ALA A 161 -18.21 1.35 -8.44
C ALA A 161 -17.36 2.63 -8.65
N PRO A 162 -17.65 3.41 -9.69
CA PRO A 162 -17.07 4.75 -9.84
C PRO A 162 -17.32 5.59 -8.57
N GLU A 163 -16.30 6.39 -8.20
CA GLU A 163 -16.33 7.33 -7.08
C GLU A 163 -16.60 6.72 -5.69
N SER A 164 -16.49 5.37 -5.57
CA SER A 164 -16.69 4.67 -4.31
C SER A 164 -15.48 4.69 -3.37
N ILE A 165 -14.26 4.92 -3.88
CA ILE A 165 -13.03 4.85 -3.09
C ILE A 165 -12.79 6.19 -2.40
N GLY A 166 -12.65 6.17 -1.07
CA GLY A 166 -12.26 7.34 -0.27
C GLY A 166 -10.74 7.56 -0.28
N LEU A 167 -9.99 6.47 -0.18
CA LEU A 167 -8.52 6.47 -0.14
C LEU A 167 -7.96 5.23 -0.86
N ILE A 168 -6.97 5.45 -1.71
CA ILE A 168 -6.05 4.40 -2.15
C ILE A 168 -4.79 4.53 -1.28
N TRP A 169 -4.44 3.46 -0.55
CA TRP A 169 -3.20 3.39 0.23
C TRP A 169 -2.46 2.10 -0.10
N THR A 170 -1.22 2.19 -0.54
CA THR A 170 -0.47 1.01 -0.97
C THR A 170 1.05 1.19 -0.95
N SER A 171 1.74 0.07 -0.94
CA SER A 171 3.18 -0.05 -1.20
C SER A 171 3.37 -1.09 -2.31
N PRO A 172 3.43 -0.67 -3.58
CA PRO A 172 3.51 -1.61 -4.70
C PRO A 172 4.84 -2.38 -4.71
N PRO A 173 4.93 -3.52 -5.40
CA PRO A 173 6.21 -4.19 -5.65
C PRO A 173 7.21 -3.23 -6.31
N TYR A 174 8.49 -3.31 -5.94
CA TYR A 174 9.50 -2.32 -6.36
C TYR A 174 10.29 -2.78 -7.57
N ALA A 175 9.65 -3.03 -8.71
CA ALA A 175 10.28 -3.57 -9.92
C ALA A 175 11.12 -4.83 -9.61
N ASN A 176 12.03 -5.22 -10.48
CA ASN A 176 12.94 -6.34 -10.24
C ASN A 176 14.08 -6.06 -9.24
N LEU A 177 13.95 -4.99 -8.46
CA LEU A 177 15.01 -4.52 -7.58
C LEU A 177 15.23 -5.40 -6.34
N LEU A 178 14.29 -6.28 -5.99
CA LEU A 178 14.44 -7.25 -4.91
C LEU A 178 15.13 -8.56 -5.35
N ASN A 179 15.19 -8.84 -6.65
CA ASN A 179 15.85 -10.04 -7.22
C ASN A 179 17.37 -10.05 -7.07
N ARG A 180 17.92 -9.25 -6.20
CA ARG A 180 19.35 -9.09 -6.02
C ARG A 180 19.92 -10.25 -5.23
N GLN A 181 20.92 -10.92 -5.77
CA GLN A 181 21.90 -11.59 -4.92
C GLN A 181 22.55 -10.54 -4.03
N ARG A 182 22.21 -10.56 -2.74
CA ARG A 182 22.94 -9.78 -1.73
C ARG A 182 24.37 -10.31 -1.67
N GLN A 183 25.28 -9.74 -2.45
CA GLN A 183 26.68 -10.02 -2.34
C GLN A 183 27.15 -9.45 -1.00
N ASN A 184 27.21 -10.29 0.01
CA ASN A 184 27.86 -9.92 1.27
C ASN A 184 29.37 -9.90 1.01
N LYS A 185 29.96 -8.71 0.93
CA LYS A 185 31.40 -8.49 0.71
C LYS A 185 32.26 -8.76 1.97
N SER A 186 31.69 -9.33 3.03
CA SER A 186 32.47 -9.73 4.19
C SER A 186 33.47 -10.82 3.81
N ARG A 187 34.75 -10.57 4.08
CA ARG A 187 35.85 -11.51 3.84
C ARG A 187 35.79 -12.76 4.72
N ARG A 188 35.07 -12.74 5.84
CA ARG A 188 34.93 -13.86 6.79
C ARG A 188 33.55 -14.52 6.63
N SER A 189 33.54 -15.77 6.28
CA SER A 189 32.33 -16.60 6.13
C SER A 189 31.45 -16.64 7.40
N GLN A 190 32.08 -16.57 8.58
CA GLN A 190 31.40 -16.61 9.90
C GLN A 190 30.64 -15.33 10.25
N ASP A 191 30.99 -14.19 9.65
CA ASP A 191 30.30 -12.91 9.88
C ASP A 191 29.06 -12.73 8.98
N ARG A 192 28.75 -13.73 8.16
CA ARG A 192 27.61 -13.70 7.24
C ARG A 192 26.32 -14.07 7.96
N LYS A 193 25.78 -13.17 8.76
CA LYS A 193 24.45 -13.34 9.41
C LYS A 193 23.31 -13.68 8.43
N ASN A 194 23.54 -13.53 7.13
CA ASN A 194 22.56 -13.75 6.07
C ASN A 194 22.97 -14.85 5.07
N SER A 195 23.93 -15.72 5.40
CA SER A 195 24.32 -16.83 4.51
C SER A 195 23.21 -17.89 4.38
N GLN A 196 22.24 -17.89 5.31
CA GLN A 196 21.07 -18.77 5.30
C GLN A 196 19.82 -18.08 4.70
N LEU A 197 19.83 -16.75 4.51
CA LEU A 197 18.80 -16.11 3.73
C LEU A 197 19.10 -16.45 2.28
N GLY A 198 18.47 -17.50 1.78
CA GLY A 198 18.42 -17.89 0.38
C GLY A 198 18.14 -16.68 -0.50
N LYS A 199 18.29 -16.81 -1.80
CA LYS A 199 17.84 -15.80 -2.77
C LYS A 199 16.53 -15.23 -2.26
N VAL A 200 16.45 -13.91 -2.07
CA VAL A 200 15.14 -13.27 -1.93
C VAL A 200 14.46 -13.61 -3.25
N GLU A 201 13.59 -14.62 -3.20
CA GLU A 201 12.83 -15.03 -4.36
C GLU A 201 11.98 -13.85 -4.79
N GLN A 202 11.78 -13.71 -6.08
CA GLN A 202 10.86 -12.74 -6.66
C GLN A 202 9.54 -12.81 -5.91
N TYR A 203 8.83 -11.68 -5.78
CA TYR A 203 7.47 -11.69 -5.23
C TYR A 203 6.63 -12.78 -5.89
N SER A 204 6.82 -13.00 -7.19
CA SER A 204 6.16 -14.02 -7.99
C SER A 204 6.98 -14.34 -9.25
N GLN A 205 6.68 -15.46 -9.88
CA GLN A 205 7.12 -15.78 -11.25
C GLN A 205 6.03 -15.41 -12.28
N ASP A 206 4.92 -14.86 -11.85
CA ASP A 206 3.84 -14.41 -12.73
C ASP A 206 4.30 -13.18 -13.53
N HIS A 207 4.20 -13.26 -14.86
CA HIS A 207 4.58 -12.18 -15.77
C HIS A 207 3.76 -10.88 -15.57
N ARG A 208 2.61 -10.97 -14.90
CA ARG A 208 1.76 -9.83 -14.52
C ARG A 208 2.29 -9.08 -13.30
N ASP A 209 3.18 -9.71 -12.53
CA ASP A 209 3.75 -9.11 -11.33
C ASP A 209 4.72 -7.98 -11.68
N LEU A 210 4.45 -6.79 -11.18
CA LEU A 210 5.30 -5.61 -11.36
C LEU A 210 6.72 -5.82 -10.83
N GLY A 211 6.90 -6.70 -9.84
CA GLY A 211 8.18 -7.08 -9.26
C GLY A 211 9.11 -7.84 -10.24
N THR A 212 8.64 -8.21 -11.42
CA THR A 212 9.45 -8.85 -12.47
C THR A 212 9.98 -7.86 -13.51
N LEU A 213 9.46 -6.63 -13.54
CA LEU A 213 9.70 -5.65 -14.59
C LEU A 213 10.98 -4.82 -14.37
N THR A 214 11.56 -4.30 -15.45
CA THR A 214 12.59 -3.24 -15.37
C THR A 214 11.97 -1.96 -14.84
N VAL A 215 12.79 -1.04 -14.31
CA VAL A 215 12.31 0.22 -13.71
C VAL A 215 11.46 1.05 -14.68
N GLU A 216 11.87 1.12 -15.95
CA GLU A 216 11.16 1.88 -16.99
C GLU A 216 9.78 1.27 -17.29
N LYS A 217 9.71 -0.05 -17.46
CA LYS A 217 8.44 -0.76 -17.67
C LYS A 217 7.57 -0.71 -16.43
N TYR A 218 8.16 -0.82 -15.25
CA TYR A 218 7.48 -0.76 -13.97
C TYR A 218 6.68 0.53 -13.79
N SER A 219 7.30 1.69 -13.99
CA SER A 219 6.63 2.97 -13.79
C SER A 219 5.44 3.14 -14.75
N HIS A 220 5.60 2.74 -16.01
CA HIS A 220 4.53 2.78 -17.00
C HIS A 220 3.35 1.87 -16.66
N GLU A 221 3.63 0.61 -16.30
CA GLU A 221 2.60 -0.37 -15.91
C GLU A 221 1.88 0.05 -14.62
N LEU A 222 2.65 0.55 -13.64
CA LEU A 222 2.09 1.13 -12.42
C LEU A 222 1.13 2.28 -12.76
N GLY A 223 1.58 3.22 -13.61
CA GLY A 223 0.75 4.33 -14.07
C GLY A 223 -0.53 3.86 -14.76
N SER A 224 -0.48 2.79 -15.53
CA SER A 224 -1.66 2.22 -16.20
C SER A 224 -2.68 1.64 -15.21
N ILE A 225 -2.20 0.96 -14.15
CA ILE A 225 -3.06 0.49 -13.06
C ILE A 225 -3.74 1.67 -12.35
N PHE A 226 -2.97 2.69 -11.99
CA PHE A 226 -3.52 3.85 -11.30
C PHE A 226 -4.46 4.69 -12.18
N ALA A 227 -4.23 4.73 -13.49
CA ALA A 227 -5.17 5.36 -14.43
C ALA A 227 -6.55 4.69 -14.40
N ALA A 228 -6.61 3.35 -14.26
CA ALA A 228 -7.86 2.62 -14.11
C ALA A 228 -8.52 2.85 -12.73
N LEU A 229 -7.74 3.19 -11.71
CA LEU A 229 -8.22 3.50 -10.37
C LEU A 229 -8.75 4.94 -10.23
N LEU A 230 -8.26 5.87 -11.05
CA LEU A 230 -8.63 7.28 -10.94
C LEU A 230 -10.14 7.54 -10.99
N PRO A 231 -10.94 6.95 -11.91
CA PRO A 231 -12.39 7.15 -11.94
C PRO A 231 -13.12 6.50 -10.76
N LEU A 232 -12.50 5.51 -10.09
CA LEU A 232 -13.08 4.84 -8.92
C LEU A 232 -12.84 5.63 -7.62
N LEU A 233 -11.79 6.45 -7.59
CA LEU A 233 -11.50 7.36 -6.48
C LEU A 233 -12.54 8.49 -6.49
N ARG A 234 -13.14 8.82 -5.34
CA ARG A 234 -14.06 9.95 -5.25
C ARG A 234 -13.40 11.27 -5.64
N PRO A 235 -14.15 12.28 -6.12
CA PRO A 235 -13.62 13.62 -6.31
C PRO A 235 -12.98 14.14 -5.02
N LYS A 236 -11.78 14.70 -5.12
CA LYS A 236 -10.95 15.12 -3.97
C LYS A 236 -10.52 13.96 -3.06
N GLY A 237 -10.68 12.71 -3.47
CA GLY A 237 -10.12 11.55 -2.79
C GLY A 237 -8.60 11.50 -2.95
N HIS A 238 -7.94 10.84 -2.03
CA HIS A 238 -6.48 10.75 -1.98
C HIS A 238 -5.97 9.38 -2.41
N CYS A 239 -4.80 9.39 -3.05
CA CYS A 239 -4.05 8.19 -3.40
C CYS A 239 -2.64 8.35 -2.83
N VAL A 240 -2.32 7.59 -1.78
CA VAL A 240 -1.02 7.64 -1.11
C VAL A 240 -0.23 6.39 -1.43
N ILE A 241 0.97 6.57 -1.99
CA ILE A 241 1.83 5.48 -2.44
C ILE A 241 3.15 5.53 -1.69
N ASN A 242 3.48 4.44 -0.99
CA ASN A 242 4.78 4.28 -0.35
C ASN A 242 5.79 3.70 -1.33
N VAL A 243 6.87 4.42 -1.58
CA VAL A 243 7.97 3.98 -2.45
C VAL A 243 9.33 4.34 -1.87
N PRO A 244 10.32 3.43 -1.93
CA PRO A 244 11.71 3.74 -1.60
C PRO A 244 12.46 4.22 -2.82
N ASP A 245 13.55 4.94 -2.60
CA ASP A 245 14.66 4.97 -3.55
C ASP A 245 15.63 3.84 -3.26
N MET A 246 16.38 3.43 -4.27
CA MET A 246 17.30 2.29 -4.14
C MET A 246 18.64 2.56 -4.82
N TRP A 247 19.69 1.90 -4.32
CA TRP A 247 20.97 1.83 -4.99
C TRP A 247 21.05 0.61 -5.90
N TRP A 248 21.40 0.84 -7.17
CA TRP A 248 21.60 -0.22 -8.15
C TRP A 248 22.82 0.07 -9.01
N GLN A 249 23.75 -0.87 -9.14
CA GLN A 249 24.95 -0.75 -9.97
C GLN A 249 25.71 0.59 -9.77
N ASN A 250 25.90 0.99 -8.51
CA ASN A 250 26.51 2.25 -8.12
C ASN A 250 25.73 3.53 -8.52
N GLN A 251 24.48 3.38 -8.91
CA GLN A 251 23.59 4.51 -9.20
C GLN A 251 22.41 4.52 -8.23
N ARG A 252 21.92 5.70 -7.89
CA ARG A 252 20.67 5.88 -7.17
C ARG A 252 19.52 5.86 -8.15
N ILE A 253 18.62 4.90 -7.97
CA ILE A 253 17.38 4.81 -8.73
C ILE A 253 16.31 5.57 -7.95
N THR A 254 15.81 6.65 -8.53
CA THR A 254 14.82 7.56 -7.92
C THR A 254 13.41 7.14 -8.33
N ILE A 255 12.92 6.04 -7.74
CA ILE A 255 11.60 5.49 -8.06
C ILE A 255 10.51 6.51 -7.79
N HIS A 256 10.62 7.28 -6.71
CA HIS A 256 9.63 8.30 -6.35
C HIS A 256 9.43 9.34 -7.46
N ILE A 257 10.50 9.79 -8.14
CA ILE A 257 10.38 10.74 -9.26
C ILE A 257 9.62 10.11 -10.42
N ALA A 258 10.00 8.90 -10.83
CA ALA A 258 9.35 8.21 -11.94
C ALA A 258 7.85 7.97 -11.68
N VAL A 259 7.47 7.62 -10.44
CA VAL A 259 6.06 7.46 -10.04
C VAL A 259 5.33 8.80 -10.09
N VAL A 260 5.93 9.88 -9.57
CA VAL A 260 5.31 11.21 -9.62
C VAL A 260 5.04 11.65 -11.04
N GLU A 261 6.04 11.55 -11.93
CA GLU A 261 5.91 11.93 -13.32
C GLU A 261 4.84 11.13 -14.05
N GLU A 262 4.80 9.82 -13.82
CA GLU A 262 3.85 8.93 -14.49
C GLU A 262 2.42 9.15 -14.01
N LEU A 263 2.16 9.28 -12.70
CA LEU A 263 0.82 9.51 -12.19
C LEU A 263 0.27 10.89 -12.58
N ARG A 264 1.13 11.91 -12.64
CA ARG A 264 0.73 13.23 -13.15
C ARG A 264 0.25 13.16 -14.59
N LYS A 265 0.93 12.40 -15.47
CA LYS A 265 0.48 12.16 -16.85
C LYS A 265 -0.88 11.46 -16.91
N ARG A 266 -1.27 10.73 -15.86
CA ARG A 266 -2.54 10.00 -15.76
C ARG A 266 -3.67 10.79 -15.09
N GLY A 267 -3.44 12.09 -14.77
CA GLY A 267 -4.46 12.98 -14.23
C GLY A 267 -4.52 13.06 -12.71
N PHE A 268 -3.56 12.48 -12.00
CA PHE A 268 -3.39 12.70 -10.56
C PHE A 268 -2.61 14.00 -10.30
N GLU A 269 -2.96 14.70 -9.24
CA GLU A 269 -2.22 15.88 -8.77
C GLU A 269 -1.44 15.55 -7.50
N LEU A 270 -0.12 15.73 -7.51
CA LEU A 270 0.71 15.56 -6.32
C LEU A 270 0.42 16.69 -5.33
N ARG A 271 0.02 16.36 -4.10
CA ARG A 271 -0.26 17.31 -3.03
C ARG A 271 0.84 17.37 -2.00
N ASN A 272 1.30 16.23 -1.53
CA ASN A 272 2.30 16.17 -0.48
C ASN A 272 3.34 15.09 -0.77
N ILE A 273 4.56 15.32 -0.27
CA ILE A 273 5.58 14.29 -0.13
C ILE A 273 5.89 14.18 1.35
N ILE A 274 5.58 13.03 1.93
CA ILE A 274 5.85 12.74 3.33
C ILE A 274 7.03 11.78 3.41
N ILE A 275 7.96 12.04 4.31
CA ILE A 275 9.12 11.18 4.54
C ILE A 275 8.80 10.23 5.69
N TRP A 276 8.75 8.95 5.40
CA TRP A 276 8.76 7.94 6.44
C TRP A 276 10.20 7.65 6.86
N ASP A 277 10.62 8.28 7.97
CA ASP A 277 11.93 8.05 8.59
C ASP A 277 11.93 6.67 9.28
N ARG A 278 12.80 5.80 8.81
CA ARG A 278 12.97 4.43 9.28
C ARG A 278 14.19 4.24 10.16
N THR A 279 14.84 5.31 10.60
CA THR A 279 16.07 5.25 11.40
C THR A 279 15.87 4.54 12.73
N ASN A 280 14.64 4.45 13.23
CA ASN A 280 14.27 3.73 14.45
C ASN A 280 14.09 2.20 14.25
N ILE A 281 13.90 1.73 13.00
CA ILE A 281 13.59 0.32 12.70
C ILE A 281 14.60 -0.36 11.78
N VAL A 282 15.41 0.40 11.03
CA VAL A 282 16.46 -0.18 10.18
C VAL A 282 17.74 -0.44 10.97
N ASN A 283 18.43 -1.51 10.64
CA ASN A 283 19.72 -1.79 11.26
C ASN A 283 20.76 -0.76 10.77
N ARG A 284 21.25 0.08 11.68
CA ARG A 284 22.23 1.14 11.41
C ARG A 284 23.65 0.63 11.14
N LYS A 285 23.91 -0.66 11.30
CA LYS A 285 25.23 -1.26 11.16
C LYS A 285 25.50 -1.67 9.70
N GLY A 286 25.53 -0.71 8.78
CA GLY A 286 25.95 -0.93 7.40
C GLY A 286 27.09 0.01 7.04
N ILE A 287 28.12 -0.49 6.37
CA ILE A 287 29.13 0.37 5.72
C ILE A 287 28.55 0.71 4.34
N PHE A 288 28.19 1.97 4.18
CA PHE A 288 27.69 2.52 2.93
C PHE A 288 28.82 3.28 2.23
N GLY A 289 29.32 2.72 1.11
CA GLY A 289 30.41 3.30 0.36
C GLY A 289 31.79 3.06 0.98
N TRP A 290 32.83 3.49 0.26
CA TRP A 290 34.22 3.42 0.69
C TRP A 290 34.80 4.85 0.75
N PRO A 291 35.33 5.31 1.88
CA PRO A 291 35.66 6.71 2.07
C PRO A 291 36.76 7.26 1.14
N ALA A 292 37.48 6.39 0.44
CA ALA A 292 38.55 6.83 -0.47
C ALA A 292 38.06 7.42 -1.79
N ASN A 293 36.84 7.08 -2.23
CA ASN A 293 36.38 7.41 -3.59
C ASN A 293 35.15 8.33 -3.62
N TYR A 294 34.19 8.11 -2.72
CA TYR A 294 32.94 8.89 -2.65
C TYR A 294 32.21 8.67 -1.32
N ILE A 295 31.35 9.60 -0.97
CA ILE A 295 30.47 9.49 0.18
C ILE A 295 29.08 9.06 -0.31
N THR A 296 28.59 7.91 0.20
CA THR A 296 27.23 7.44 -0.05
C THR A 296 26.44 7.45 1.24
N MET A 297 25.31 8.16 1.24
CA MET A 297 24.36 8.12 2.35
C MET A 297 23.47 6.89 2.25
N GLY A 298 23.22 6.21 3.38
CA GLY A 298 22.27 5.11 3.46
C GLY A 298 20.85 5.61 3.23
N VAL A 299 20.04 4.81 2.54
CA VAL A 299 18.60 5.08 2.38
C VAL A 299 17.91 4.54 3.62
N THR A 300 17.63 5.43 4.57
CA THR A 300 16.98 5.12 5.86
C THR A 300 15.55 5.63 5.93
N TYR A 301 14.97 5.98 4.81
CA TYR A 301 13.63 6.53 4.67
C TYR A 301 12.96 6.03 3.40
N GLU A 302 11.65 6.15 3.37
CA GLU A 302 10.82 5.95 2.19
C GLU A 302 9.94 7.18 1.98
N TYR A 303 9.37 7.30 0.78
CA TYR A 303 8.49 8.40 0.42
C TYR A 303 7.04 7.93 0.44
N LEU A 304 6.16 8.67 1.11
CA LEU A 304 4.74 8.57 0.90
C LEU A 304 4.34 9.72 -0.02
N LEU A 305 3.99 9.35 -1.24
CA LEU A 305 3.57 10.28 -2.29
C LEU A 305 2.06 10.41 -2.22
N ASP A 306 1.57 11.54 -1.75
CA ASP A 306 0.15 11.84 -1.63
C ASP A 306 -0.33 12.58 -2.87
N PHE A 307 -1.11 11.87 -3.66
CA PHE A 307 -1.83 12.39 -4.81
C PHE A 307 -3.31 12.55 -4.47
N TRP A 308 -3.98 13.42 -5.19
CA TRP A 308 -5.42 13.50 -5.12
C TRP A 308 -6.05 13.45 -6.51
N ARG A 309 -7.32 13.10 -6.56
CA ARG A 309 -8.15 13.23 -7.74
C ARG A 309 -8.70 14.67 -7.83
N PRO A 310 -8.38 15.46 -8.88
CA PRO A 310 -9.02 16.75 -9.10
C PRO A 310 -10.55 16.63 -9.22
N PRO A 311 -11.32 17.62 -8.78
CA PRO A 311 -12.79 17.56 -8.84
C PRO A 311 -13.34 17.53 -10.27
N ASN A 312 -12.63 18.10 -11.23
CA ASN A 312 -12.99 18.13 -12.65
C ASN A 312 -11.84 17.59 -13.50
N ILE A 313 -11.89 16.31 -13.83
CA ILE A 313 -10.84 15.68 -14.67
C ILE A 313 -10.83 16.26 -16.09
N ALA A 314 -11.97 16.70 -16.63
CA ALA A 314 -12.09 17.24 -17.99
C ALA A 314 -11.28 18.51 -18.26
N LEU A 315 -11.04 19.33 -17.24
CA LEU A 315 -10.27 20.59 -17.40
C LEU A 315 -8.75 20.37 -17.45
N TRP A 316 -8.27 19.18 -17.10
CA TRP A 316 -6.84 18.86 -17.09
C TRP A 316 -6.30 18.41 -18.44
N GLN A 317 -7.15 17.93 -19.34
CA GLN A 317 -6.74 17.51 -20.68
C GLN A 317 -6.44 18.69 -21.61
N GLU A 318 -6.87 19.91 -21.27
CA GLU A 318 -6.74 21.10 -22.12
C GLU A 318 -5.66 22.11 -21.67
N GLY A 319 -4.95 21.92 -20.56
CA GLY A 319 -4.23 23.03 -19.93
C GLY A 319 -2.84 22.79 -19.36
N ILE A 320 -2.06 21.81 -19.80
CA ILE A 320 -0.63 21.70 -19.42
C ILE A 320 0.22 21.62 -20.68
N HIS A 321 0.63 22.78 -21.14
CA HIS A 321 1.80 22.99 -21.97
C HIS A 321 2.91 23.66 -21.17
#